data_034790246246d1be2daf4a369e48aadc
#
_entry.id   034790246246d1be2daf4a369e48aadc
#
_cell.length_a   1.000
_cell.length_b   1.000
_cell.length_c   1.000
_cell.angle_alpha   90.00
_cell.angle_beta   90.00
_cell.angle_gamma   90.00
#
_symmetry.space_group_name_H-M   'P 1'
#
loop_
_entity.id
_entity.type
_entity.pdbx_description
1 polymer ?
#
loop_
_entity_poly.entity_id
_entity_poly.type
_entity_poly.pdbx_seq_one_letter_code
_entity_poly.pdbx_strand_id
1 'polypeptide(L)' 'MPIYGESIIGKDCFIDADALIGYPHAKELEKESKEIAGCKIGKGSIIRPGSVYSTAELGDNTRTGHNFLVREN' A
#
# COMPACT_ATOMS: atom_id res chain seq x y z
N MET A 1 -11.35 3.31 -2.66
CA MET A 1 -10.11 2.72 -2.13
C MET A 1 -8.97 3.10 -3.06
N PRO A 2 -8.20 4.10 -2.72
CA PRO A 2 -7.12 4.54 -3.62
C PRO A 2 -5.93 3.60 -3.59
N ILE A 3 -5.67 3.02 -4.75
CA ILE A 3 -4.50 2.17 -4.97
C ILE A 3 -3.67 2.84 -6.06
N TYR A 4 -2.42 3.13 -5.74
CA TYR A 4 -1.53 3.86 -6.62
C TYR A 4 -0.54 2.93 -7.32
N GLY A 5 -0.17 3.30 -8.53
CA GLY A 5 0.86 2.61 -9.28
C GLY A 5 0.56 1.15 -9.52
N GLU A 6 1.60 0.34 -9.57
CA GLU A 6 1.50 -1.09 -9.84
C GLU A 6 1.56 -1.92 -8.55
N SER A 7 0.80 -1.48 -7.54
CA SER A 7 0.74 -2.22 -6.28
C SER A 7 0.25 -3.64 -6.48
N ILE A 8 0.88 -4.58 -5.79
CA ILE A 8 0.54 -5.99 -5.85
C ILE A 8 -0.07 -6.40 -4.52
N ILE A 9 -1.31 -6.87 -4.57
CA ILE A 9 -2.05 -7.25 -3.37
C ILE A 9 -2.37 -8.75 -3.47
N GLY A 10 -1.92 -9.50 -2.49
CA GLY A 10 -2.14 -10.94 -2.46
C GLY A 10 -3.60 -11.34 -2.30
N LYS A 11 -3.88 -12.62 -2.37
CA LYS A 11 -5.24 -13.15 -2.25
C LYS A 11 -5.78 -12.96 -0.83
N ASP A 12 -7.11 -12.88 -0.75
CA ASP A 12 -7.83 -12.91 0.53
C ASP A 12 -7.44 -11.78 1.48
N CYS A 13 -7.03 -10.64 0.94
CA CYS A 13 -6.75 -9.46 1.74
C CYS A 13 -8.01 -8.65 1.96
N PHE A 14 -8.16 -8.12 3.17
CA PHE A 14 -9.15 -7.10 3.44
C PHE A 14 -8.45 -5.74 3.43
N ILE A 15 -8.89 -4.85 2.57
CA ILE A 15 -8.33 -3.50 2.50
C ILE A 15 -9.46 -2.50 2.70
N ASP A 16 -9.36 -1.74 3.77
CA ASP A 16 -10.39 -0.76 4.10
C ASP A 16 -10.47 0.31 3.00
N ALA A 17 -11.69 0.80 2.76
CA ALA A 17 -11.92 1.80 1.72
C ALA A 17 -11.14 3.10 1.96
N ASP A 18 -10.78 3.38 3.21
CA ASP A 18 -10.04 4.59 3.55
C ASP A 18 -8.52 4.37 3.61
N ALA A 19 -8.05 3.19 3.23
CA ALA A 19 -6.61 2.93 3.18
C ALA A 19 -6.01 3.50 1.89
N LEU A 20 -4.82 4.07 2.00
CA LEU A 20 -4.05 4.57 0.85
C LEU A 20 -2.96 3.55 0.55
N ILE A 21 -3.06 2.87 -0.58
CA ILE A 21 -2.16 1.77 -0.92
C ILE A 21 -1.19 2.19 -2.02
N GLY A 22 0.12 2.09 -1.72
CA GLY A 22 1.14 2.44 -2.69
C GLY A 22 1.32 3.94 -2.85
N TYR A 23 0.96 4.72 -1.84
CA TYR A 23 1.00 6.18 -1.94
C TYR A 23 2.39 6.65 -2.37
N PRO A 24 2.48 7.54 -3.36
CA PRO A 24 3.78 7.98 -3.88
C PRO A 24 4.61 8.68 -2.80
N HIS A 25 5.88 8.29 -2.69
CA HIS A 25 6.79 9.04 -1.84
C HIS A 25 7.25 10.30 -2.58
N ALA A 26 7.99 11.17 -1.88
CA ALA A 26 8.32 12.50 -2.42
C ALA A 26 8.90 12.47 -3.83
N LYS A 27 9.77 11.52 -4.13
CA LYS A 27 10.40 11.43 -5.44
C LYS A 27 9.45 11.03 -6.55
N GLU A 28 8.33 10.41 -6.21
CA GLU A 28 7.35 9.94 -7.19
C GLU A 28 6.18 10.89 -7.40
N LEU A 29 6.03 11.89 -6.57
CA LEU A 29 4.87 12.78 -6.64
C LEU A 29 4.75 13.53 -7.95
N GLU A 30 5.85 13.73 -8.67
CA GLU A 30 5.86 14.40 -9.96
C GLU A 30 5.67 13.45 -11.13
N LYS A 31 5.60 12.15 -10.87
CA LYS A 31 5.47 11.13 -11.92
C LYS A 31 4.01 10.85 -12.23
N GLU A 32 3.78 10.38 -13.43
CA GLU A 32 2.47 9.87 -13.78
C GLU A 32 2.20 8.57 -13.04
N SER A 33 0.92 8.25 -12.84
CA SER A 33 0.51 7.07 -12.09
C SER A 33 1.20 5.79 -12.56
N LYS A 34 1.40 5.64 -13.86
CA LYS A 34 2.05 4.44 -14.43
C LYS A 34 3.52 4.31 -14.05
N GLU A 35 4.13 5.38 -13.57
CA GLU A 35 5.54 5.38 -13.17
C GLU A 35 5.72 5.15 -11.68
N ILE A 36 4.65 5.08 -10.94
CA ILE A 36 4.70 4.83 -9.50
C ILE A 36 4.82 3.33 -9.28
N ALA A 37 5.84 2.91 -8.54
CA ALA A 37 6.12 1.49 -8.34
C ALA A 37 4.99 0.77 -7.59
N GLY A 38 4.39 1.45 -6.61
CA GLY A 38 3.41 0.82 -5.76
C GLY A 38 4.05 -0.05 -4.69
N CYS A 39 3.24 -0.68 -3.87
CA CYS A 39 3.73 -1.54 -2.79
C CYS A 39 3.35 -2.99 -3.04
N LYS A 40 3.88 -3.88 -2.19
CA LYS A 40 3.53 -5.30 -2.22
C LYS A 40 2.93 -5.69 -0.89
N ILE A 41 1.79 -6.34 -0.92
CA ILE A 41 1.09 -6.80 0.28
C ILE A 41 0.85 -8.30 0.15
N GLY A 42 1.34 -9.08 1.11
CA GLY A 42 1.20 -10.52 1.10
C GLY A 42 -0.25 -10.96 1.34
N LYS A 43 -0.53 -12.21 0.98
CA LYS A 43 -1.89 -12.76 1.08
C LYS A 43 -2.41 -12.78 2.51
N GLY A 44 -3.72 -12.73 2.64
CA GLY A 44 -4.40 -12.85 3.92
C GLY A 44 -4.21 -11.67 4.85
N SER A 45 -3.75 -10.55 4.34
CA SER A 45 -3.49 -9.37 5.15
C SER A 45 -4.75 -8.56 5.41
N ILE A 46 -4.78 -7.88 6.55
CA ILE A 46 -5.88 -6.97 6.90
C ILE A 46 -5.28 -5.58 7.03
N ILE A 47 -5.69 -4.70 6.15
CA ILE A 47 -5.18 -3.32 6.10
C ILE A 47 -6.32 -2.38 6.48
N ARG A 48 -6.22 -1.81 7.67
CA ARG A 48 -7.19 -0.84 8.18
C ARG A 48 -6.84 0.57 7.70
N PRO A 49 -7.65 1.59 7.98
CA PRO A 49 -7.37 2.94 7.48
C PRO A 49 -5.98 3.43 7.86
N GLY A 50 -5.22 3.86 6.88
CA GLY A 50 -3.85 4.30 7.02
C GLY A 50 -3.17 4.36 5.68
N SER A 51 -1.85 4.46 5.67
CA SER A 51 -1.10 4.60 4.42
C SER A 51 0.03 3.59 4.32
N VAL A 52 0.14 2.96 3.14
CA VAL A 52 1.29 2.12 2.79
C VAL A 52 1.96 2.79 1.60
N TYR A 53 3.18 3.24 1.78
CA TYR A 53 3.90 3.97 0.75
C TYR A 53 4.39 3.04 -0.36
N SER A 54 4.59 3.65 -1.52
CA SER A 54 5.21 2.99 -2.67
C SER A 54 6.56 2.39 -2.27
N THR A 55 6.91 1.27 -2.85
CA THR A 55 8.11 0.46 -2.60
C THR A 55 8.13 -0.29 -1.26
N ALA A 56 7.14 -0.09 -0.42
CA ALA A 56 7.03 -0.88 0.82
C ALA A 56 6.63 -2.32 0.50
N GLU A 57 7.04 -3.26 1.35
CA GLU A 57 6.67 -4.66 1.22
C GLU A 57 6.16 -5.18 2.55
N LEU A 58 4.98 -5.75 2.53
CA LEU A 58 4.37 -6.36 3.70
C LEU A 58 4.25 -7.86 3.47
N GLY A 59 4.64 -8.64 4.46
CA GLY A 59 4.55 -10.09 4.37
C GLY A 59 3.12 -10.60 4.42
N ASP A 60 2.96 -11.91 4.32
CA ASP A 60 1.66 -12.56 4.40
C ASP A 60 1.06 -12.38 5.79
N ASN A 61 -0.26 -12.33 5.84
CA ASN A 61 -1.02 -12.24 7.09
C ASN A 61 -0.66 -11.04 7.95
N THR A 62 -0.26 -9.94 7.32
CA THR A 62 0.02 -8.69 8.02
C THR A 62 -1.29 -8.08 8.51
N ARG A 63 -1.30 -7.57 9.72
CA ARG A 63 -2.46 -6.87 10.29
C ARG A 63 -2.03 -5.50 10.76
N THR A 64 -2.74 -4.47 10.31
CA THR A 64 -2.44 -3.11 10.71
C THR A 64 -3.50 -2.59 11.66
N GLY A 65 -3.12 -1.64 12.49
CA GLY A 65 -4.08 -0.88 13.29
C GLY A 65 -4.64 0.28 12.47
N HIS A 66 -5.36 1.17 13.15
CA HIS A 66 -5.89 2.38 12.50
C HIS A 66 -4.83 3.48 12.50
N ASN A 67 -4.88 4.34 11.50
CA ASN A 67 -4.00 5.49 11.38
C ASN A 67 -2.51 5.12 11.39
N PHE A 68 -2.20 4.02 10.74
CA PHE A 68 -0.82 3.56 10.62
C PHE A 68 -0.13 4.22 9.42
N LEU A 69 1.19 4.15 9.41
CA LEU A 69 2.00 4.59 8.27
C LEU A 69 3.11 3.58 8.04
N VAL A 70 3.15 3.00 6.84
CA VAL A 70 4.25 2.12 6.42
C VAL A 70 5.00 2.84 5.32
N ARG A 71 6.23 3.20 5.59
CA ARG A 71 7.05 3.96 4.66
C ARG A 71 7.87 3.06 3.75
N GLU A 72 8.37 3.64 2.66
CA GLU A 72 9.30 2.96 1.77
C GLU A 72 10.60 2.63 2.51
N ASN A 73 11.30 1.65 2.00
CA ASN A 73 12.60 1.29 2.56
C ASN A 73 13.66 2.31 2.20
#